data_f8337d2585dbcb42da994b6a79e22ec1
#
_entry.id   f8337d2585dbcb42da994b6a79e22ec1
#
_cell.length_a   1.000
_cell.length_b   1.000
_cell.length_c   1.000
_cell.angle_alpha   90.00
_cell.angle_beta   90.00
_cell.angle_gamma   90.00
#
_symmetry.space_group_name_H-M   'P 1'
#
loop_
_entity.id
_entity.type
_entity.pdbx_description
1 polymer ?
#
loop_
_entity_poly.entity_id
_entity_poly.type
_entity_poly.pdbx_seq_one_letter_code
_entity_poly.pdbx_strand_id
1 'polypeptide(L)'
;MFEDALILAGGLGSRLRPLTYAVPKPLLPIGEKPIIERIIENLRDQGIKNFYISINYKGEMIKNYLKNGMSLGVNIYYLEEEIFTDTAGSLFYLPDDFRKDLLIHNGDVLSDIDLTKLYQVLKENDFDFVITSIKKESFIDFGVLEFDNKSKQLLNWKEKPTLNFYLNTGIYGIKKETIELLRQEKEKGIKLSMPELWEFLMEKGKKIGIYEHNGEWLDIGKIDEYLKVNEEYSGINRRTEK
;
A
#
# COMPACT_ATOMS: atom_id res chain seq x y z
N MET A 1 12.34 5.32 14.07
CA MET A 1 12.18 4.36 12.96
C MET A 1 10.93 3.52 13.23
N PHE A 2 10.21 3.12 12.22
CA PHE A 2 9.10 2.18 12.40
C PHE A 2 9.62 0.83 12.93
N GLU A 3 8.92 0.24 13.89
CA GLU A 3 9.14 -1.13 14.37
C GLU A 3 7.94 -2.03 14.08
N ASP A 4 6.80 -1.43 13.77
CA ASP A 4 5.51 -2.08 13.58
C ASP A 4 4.95 -1.74 12.19
N ALA A 5 4.40 -2.74 11.51
CA ALA A 5 3.74 -2.57 10.21
C ALA A 5 2.34 -3.21 10.20
N LEU A 6 1.39 -2.54 9.55
CA LEU A 6 0.09 -3.08 9.19
C LEU A 6 0.11 -3.44 7.71
N ILE A 7 -0.10 -4.73 7.39
CA ILE A 7 -0.26 -5.21 6.01
C ILE A 7 -1.74 -5.42 5.72
N LEU A 8 -2.24 -4.77 4.67
CA LEU A 8 -3.63 -4.86 4.21
C LEU A 8 -3.81 -6.08 3.30
N ALA A 9 -4.30 -7.18 3.84
CA ALA A 9 -4.40 -8.47 3.15
C ALA A 9 -5.85 -9.04 3.07
N GLY A 10 -6.87 -8.25 3.41
CA GLY A 10 -8.28 -8.67 3.45
C GLY A 10 -9.03 -8.61 2.11
N GLY A 11 -8.42 -8.13 1.05
CA GLY A 11 -9.08 -7.90 -0.23
C GLY A 11 -9.42 -9.17 -1.04
N LEU A 12 -10.49 -9.10 -1.86
CA LEU A 12 -10.96 -10.22 -2.70
C LEU A 12 -10.01 -10.57 -3.87
N GLY A 13 -9.14 -9.67 -4.29
CA GLY A 13 -8.26 -9.85 -5.44
C GLY A 13 -8.99 -10.11 -6.77
N SER A 14 -10.19 -9.55 -6.95
CA SER A 14 -11.11 -9.85 -8.07
C SER A 14 -10.50 -9.65 -9.46
N ARG A 15 -9.59 -8.69 -9.61
CA ARG A 15 -8.90 -8.39 -10.88
C ARG A 15 -7.87 -9.46 -11.30
N LEU A 16 -7.49 -10.35 -10.37
CA LEU A 16 -6.58 -11.49 -10.61
C LEU A 16 -7.33 -12.83 -10.74
N ARG A 17 -8.65 -12.82 -10.87
CA ARG A 17 -9.41 -14.05 -11.19
C ARG A 17 -9.02 -14.58 -12.56
N PRO A 18 -8.89 -15.91 -12.74
CA PRO A 18 -9.36 -16.97 -11.84
C PRO A 18 -8.40 -17.38 -10.72
N LEU A 19 -7.15 -16.89 -10.66
CA LEU A 19 -6.14 -17.30 -9.68
C LEU A 19 -6.64 -17.14 -8.24
N THR A 20 -7.29 -16.03 -7.95
CA THR A 20 -7.79 -15.71 -6.61
C THR A 20 -9.08 -16.43 -6.21
N TYR A 21 -9.65 -17.26 -7.10
CA TYR A 21 -10.70 -18.21 -6.69
C TYR A 21 -10.15 -19.34 -5.80
N ALA A 22 -8.92 -19.74 -5.99
CA ALA A 22 -8.30 -20.83 -5.22
C ALA A 22 -7.45 -20.28 -4.06
N VAL A 23 -6.63 -19.25 -4.32
CA VAL A 23 -5.62 -18.73 -3.41
C VAL A 23 -5.84 -17.21 -3.19
N PRO A 24 -5.81 -16.68 -1.94
CA PRO A 24 -5.91 -15.24 -1.73
C PRO A 24 -4.70 -14.53 -2.36
N LYS A 25 -4.91 -13.32 -2.87
CA LYS A 25 -3.90 -12.54 -3.60
C LYS A 25 -2.55 -12.47 -2.89
N PRO A 26 -2.46 -12.20 -1.57
CA PRO A 26 -1.17 -12.14 -0.87
C PRO A 26 -0.36 -13.44 -0.90
N LEU A 27 -1.01 -14.58 -1.12
CA LEU A 27 -0.35 -15.89 -1.24
C LEU A 27 -0.03 -16.31 -2.68
N LEU A 28 -0.33 -15.48 -3.67
CA LEU A 28 0.12 -15.77 -5.04
C LEU A 28 1.64 -15.73 -5.11
N PRO A 29 2.28 -16.73 -5.75
CA PRO A 29 3.73 -16.80 -5.83
C PRO A 29 4.30 -15.77 -6.80
N ILE A 30 5.40 -15.15 -6.41
CA ILE A 30 6.30 -14.40 -7.29
C ILE A 30 7.66 -15.10 -7.22
N GLY A 31 7.99 -15.83 -8.28
CA GLY A 31 9.07 -16.81 -8.22
C GLY A 31 8.75 -17.92 -7.20
N GLU A 32 9.64 -18.18 -6.28
CA GLU A 32 9.52 -19.27 -5.30
C GLU A 32 8.77 -18.87 -4.00
N LYS A 33 8.40 -17.59 -3.81
CA LYS A 33 7.80 -17.09 -2.57
C LYS A 33 6.51 -16.34 -2.81
N PRO A 34 5.52 -16.45 -1.91
CA PRO A 34 4.33 -15.60 -1.95
C PRO A 34 4.64 -14.10 -1.85
N ILE A 35 3.77 -13.28 -2.42
CA ILE A 35 3.87 -11.81 -2.36
C ILE A 35 4.06 -11.35 -0.91
N ILE A 36 3.20 -11.81 0.00
CA ILE A 36 3.22 -11.37 1.41
C ILE A 36 4.52 -11.74 2.13
N GLU A 37 5.12 -12.88 1.81
CA GLU A 37 6.40 -13.28 2.40
C GLU A 37 7.52 -12.34 1.95
N ARG A 38 7.55 -11.97 0.66
CA ARG A 38 8.51 -11.01 0.12
C ARG A 38 8.37 -9.63 0.77
N ILE A 39 7.13 -9.18 0.99
CA ILE A 39 6.85 -7.93 1.70
C ILE A 39 7.41 -8.00 3.13
N ILE A 40 7.09 -9.06 3.87
CA ILE A 40 7.55 -9.23 5.26
C ILE A 40 9.07 -9.27 5.34
N GLU A 41 9.75 -10.05 4.47
CA GLU A 41 11.20 -10.13 4.44
C GLU A 41 11.86 -8.77 4.16
N ASN A 42 11.36 -8.04 3.15
CA ASN A 42 11.88 -6.72 2.82
C ASN A 42 11.74 -5.73 3.98
N LEU A 43 10.56 -5.67 4.61
CA LEU A 43 10.31 -4.77 5.73
C LEU A 43 11.06 -5.19 7.00
N ARG A 44 11.19 -6.49 7.28
CA ARG A 44 12.01 -7.04 8.37
C ARG A 44 13.48 -6.63 8.23
N ASP A 45 14.04 -6.76 7.04
CA ASP A 45 15.45 -6.43 6.77
C ASP A 45 15.73 -4.93 6.95
N GLN A 46 14.67 -4.09 6.94
CA GLN A 46 14.72 -2.67 7.27
C GLN A 46 14.34 -2.35 8.73
N GLY A 47 14.18 -3.38 9.58
CA GLY A 47 14.00 -3.21 11.03
C GLY A 47 12.58 -3.37 11.57
N ILE A 48 11.59 -3.69 10.75
CA ILE A 48 10.25 -4.01 11.23
C ILE A 48 10.28 -5.36 11.97
N LYS A 49 9.70 -5.39 13.18
CA LYS A 49 9.70 -6.57 14.06
C LYS A 49 8.31 -7.17 14.23
N ASN A 50 7.28 -6.32 14.26
CA ASN A 50 5.91 -6.72 14.52
C ASN A 50 5.05 -6.41 13.29
N PHE A 51 4.32 -7.40 12.83
CA PHE A 51 3.43 -7.31 11.69
C PHE A 51 1.99 -7.56 12.13
N TYR A 52 1.15 -6.57 11.95
CA TYR A 52 -0.31 -6.69 12.04
C TYR A 52 -0.83 -6.95 10.64
N ILE A 53 -1.51 -8.06 10.43
CA ILE A 53 -2.03 -8.44 9.10
C ILE A 53 -3.55 -8.41 9.14
N SER A 54 -4.12 -7.42 8.47
CA SER A 54 -5.58 -7.36 8.28
C SER A 54 -6.00 -8.44 7.30
N ILE A 55 -6.90 -9.32 7.75
CA ILE A 55 -7.40 -10.46 6.99
C ILE A 55 -8.92 -10.49 7.00
N ASN A 56 -9.49 -10.96 5.90
CA ASN A 56 -10.91 -11.23 5.73
C ASN A 56 -11.08 -12.41 4.76
N TYR A 57 -11.13 -12.14 3.46
CA TYR A 57 -11.32 -13.18 2.43
C TYR A 57 -10.19 -14.20 2.45
N LYS A 58 -10.53 -15.47 2.74
CA LYS A 58 -9.57 -16.59 2.83
C LYS A 58 -8.43 -16.36 3.84
N GLY A 59 -8.68 -15.57 4.88
CA GLY A 59 -7.69 -15.24 5.89
C GLY A 59 -7.05 -16.46 6.56
N GLU A 60 -7.80 -17.55 6.73
CA GLU A 60 -7.28 -18.81 7.30
C GLU A 60 -6.12 -19.40 6.48
N MET A 61 -6.11 -19.24 5.16
CA MET A 61 -4.97 -19.68 4.35
C MET A 61 -3.72 -18.86 4.65
N ILE A 62 -3.87 -17.54 4.86
CA ILE A 62 -2.77 -16.64 5.22
C ILE A 62 -2.24 -17.01 6.61
N LYS A 63 -3.12 -17.22 7.60
CA LYS A 63 -2.76 -17.68 8.94
C LYS A 63 -1.99 -19.01 8.92
N ASN A 64 -2.50 -19.98 8.19
CA ASN A 64 -1.87 -21.30 8.08
C ASN A 64 -0.48 -21.25 7.44
N TYR A 65 -0.27 -20.34 6.49
CA TYR A 65 1.02 -20.15 5.84
C TYR A 65 2.03 -19.44 6.73
N LEU A 66 1.69 -18.26 7.22
CA LEU A 66 2.62 -17.40 7.97
C LEU A 66 2.72 -17.78 9.45
N LYS A 67 1.72 -18.45 10.02
CA LYS A 67 1.63 -18.80 11.43
C LYS A 67 1.87 -17.56 12.33
N ASN A 68 2.76 -17.66 13.29
CA ASN A 68 3.15 -16.56 14.18
C ASN A 68 4.37 -15.75 13.71
N GLY A 69 4.91 -16.04 12.52
CA GLY A 69 6.05 -15.34 11.96
C GLY A 69 7.42 -15.81 12.40
N MET A 70 7.53 -16.76 13.34
CA MET A 70 8.82 -17.24 13.87
C MET A 70 9.76 -17.77 12.77
N SER A 71 9.22 -18.44 11.76
CA SER A 71 10.02 -18.94 10.62
C SER A 71 10.63 -17.82 9.77
N LEU A 72 10.05 -16.62 9.82
CA LEU A 72 10.51 -15.43 9.13
C LEU A 72 11.33 -14.49 10.05
N GLY A 73 11.49 -14.86 11.33
CA GLY A 73 12.21 -14.05 12.33
C GLY A 73 11.46 -12.79 12.79
N VAL A 74 10.13 -12.80 12.75
CA VAL A 74 9.26 -11.69 13.11
C VAL A 74 8.10 -12.15 14.00
N ASN A 75 7.34 -11.20 14.56
CA ASN A 75 6.07 -11.47 15.24
C ASN A 75 4.91 -11.09 14.32
N ILE A 76 3.94 -11.98 14.17
CA ILE A 76 2.74 -11.74 13.37
C ILE A 76 1.49 -11.80 14.25
N TYR A 77 0.66 -10.77 14.13
CA TYR A 77 -0.65 -10.62 14.75
C TYR A 77 -1.71 -10.45 13.68
N TYR A 78 -2.81 -11.18 13.76
CA TYR A 78 -3.87 -11.11 12.78
C TYR A 78 -5.00 -10.22 13.26
N LEU A 79 -5.39 -9.28 12.39
CA LEU A 79 -6.55 -8.42 12.58
C LEU A 79 -7.70 -9.00 11.76
N GLU A 80 -8.60 -9.71 12.43
CA GLU A 80 -9.73 -10.38 11.78
C GLU A 80 -10.89 -9.40 11.67
N GLU A 81 -11.22 -8.99 10.44
CA GLU A 81 -12.35 -8.15 10.15
C GLU A 81 -13.59 -9.02 9.94
N GLU A 82 -14.58 -8.94 10.85
CA GLU A 82 -15.85 -9.66 10.70
C GLU A 82 -16.59 -9.23 9.42
N ILE A 83 -16.52 -7.96 9.09
CA ILE A 83 -16.97 -7.37 7.86
C ILE A 83 -15.80 -6.64 7.20
N PHE A 84 -15.78 -6.57 5.89
CA PHE A 84 -14.76 -5.81 5.17
C PHE A 84 -14.94 -4.32 5.45
N THR A 85 -13.97 -3.71 6.15
CA THR A 85 -13.99 -2.31 6.61
C THR A 85 -13.21 -1.35 5.72
N ASP A 86 -12.77 -1.82 4.56
CA ASP A 86 -11.90 -1.10 3.61
C ASP A 86 -10.49 -0.84 4.17
N THR A 87 -9.66 -0.10 3.45
CA THR A 87 -8.22 -0.02 3.67
C THR A 87 -7.81 0.66 4.98
N ALA A 88 -8.49 1.73 5.39
CA ALA A 88 -8.20 2.42 6.65
C ALA A 88 -9.01 1.88 7.85
N GLY A 89 -10.12 1.19 7.59
CA GLY A 89 -10.95 0.60 8.66
C GLY A 89 -10.22 -0.46 9.47
N SER A 90 -9.22 -1.12 8.91
CA SER A 90 -8.36 -2.07 9.63
C SER A 90 -7.59 -1.46 10.81
N LEU A 91 -7.38 -0.15 10.84
CA LEU A 91 -6.74 0.56 11.96
C LEU A 91 -7.52 0.44 13.28
N PHE A 92 -8.84 0.22 13.22
CA PHE A 92 -9.66 0.01 14.41
C PHE A 92 -9.46 -1.36 15.07
N TYR A 93 -8.85 -2.31 14.36
CA TYR A 93 -8.62 -3.66 14.87
C TYR A 93 -7.22 -3.85 15.49
N LEU A 94 -6.35 -2.82 15.43
CA LEU A 94 -5.10 -2.82 16.21
C LEU A 94 -5.43 -2.95 17.72
N PRO A 95 -4.53 -3.52 18.55
CA PRO A 95 -4.74 -3.62 19.99
C PRO A 95 -5.11 -2.28 20.63
N ASP A 96 -5.96 -2.29 21.65
CA ASP A 96 -6.44 -1.06 22.30
C ASP A 96 -5.31 -0.27 22.99
N ASP A 97 -4.26 -0.97 23.40
CA ASP A 97 -3.04 -0.41 23.98
C ASP A 97 -1.95 -0.07 22.96
N PHE A 98 -2.25 -0.17 21.65
CA PHE A 98 -1.29 0.21 20.61
C PHE A 98 -0.96 1.71 20.68
N ARG A 99 0.32 2.05 20.84
CA ARG A 99 0.83 3.41 21.07
C ARG A 99 2.12 3.70 20.32
N LYS A 100 2.21 3.26 19.07
CA LYS A 100 3.40 3.46 18.23
C LYS A 100 3.05 4.08 16.90
N ASP A 101 4.05 4.76 16.29
CA ASP A 101 3.97 5.14 14.88
C ASP A 101 3.96 3.86 14.03
N LEU A 102 3.17 3.85 12.98
CA LEU A 102 2.88 2.65 12.20
C LEU A 102 3.21 2.85 10.72
N LEU A 103 3.86 1.86 10.14
CA LEU A 103 3.90 1.69 8.69
C LEU A 103 2.63 0.97 8.24
N ILE A 104 1.94 1.48 7.22
CA ILE A 104 0.82 0.80 6.57
C ILE A 104 1.28 0.41 5.16
N HIS A 105 1.02 -0.82 4.76
CA HIS A 105 1.48 -1.36 3.49
C HIS A 105 0.39 -2.22 2.83
N ASN A 106 0.09 -1.94 1.57
CA ASN A 106 -0.80 -2.80 0.79
C ASN A 106 -0.18 -4.19 0.61
N GLY A 107 -0.97 -5.24 0.78
CA GLY A 107 -0.53 -6.64 0.69
C GLY A 107 -0.25 -7.16 -0.73
N ASP A 108 -0.18 -6.27 -1.71
CA ASP A 108 -0.03 -6.57 -3.13
C ASP A 108 1.01 -5.70 -3.84
N VAL A 109 1.79 -4.95 -3.08
CA VAL A 109 2.84 -4.05 -3.58
C VAL A 109 4.21 -4.61 -3.22
N LEU A 110 5.13 -4.65 -4.17
CA LEU A 110 6.56 -4.88 -3.94
C LEU A 110 7.32 -3.57 -4.22
N SER A 111 8.24 -3.21 -3.33
CA SER A 111 8.96 -1.93 -3.43
C SER A 111 10.29 -2.02 -2.69
N ASP A 112 11.29 -1.27 -3.15
CA ASP A 112 12.56 -1.04 -2.48
C ASP A 112 12.55 0.27 -1.66
N ILE A 113 11.38 0.67 -1.15
CA ILE A 113 11.21 1.89 -0.35
C ILE A 113 12.16 1.93 0.84
N ASP A 114 12.78 3.10 1.05
CA ASP A 114 13.63 3.38 2.21
C ASP A 114 12.75 3.84 3.40
N LEU A 115 12.52 2.92 4.35
CA LEU A 115 11.69 3.20 5.53
C LEU A 115 12.31 4.24 6.46
N THR A 116 13.64 4.38 6.46
CA THR A 116 14.33 5.40 7.26
C THR A 116 13.96 6.79 6.76
N LYS A 117 14.04 7.00 5.45
CA LYS A 117 13.65 8.28 4.84
C LYS A 117 12.16 8.59 5.00
N LEU A 118 11.29 7.58 4.80
CA LEU A 118 9.85 7.75 5.03
C LEU A 118 9.58 8.20 6.48
N TYR A 119 10.23 7.56 7.46
CA TYR A 119 10.09 7.92 8.87
C TYR A 119 10.64 9.32 9.17
N GLN A 120 11.77 9.70 8.57
CA GLN A 120 12.32 11.05 8.70
C GLN A 120 11.34 12.09 8.19
N VAL A 121 10.74 11.90 7.02
CA VAL A 121 9.71 12.80 6.48
C VAL A 121 8.54 12.95 7.45
N LEU A 122 8.07 11.85 8.05
CA LEU A 122 6.98 11.87 9.03
C LEU A 122 7.33 12.71 10.28
N LYS A 123 8.57 12.59 10.78
CA LYS A 123 8.96 13.18 12.07
C LYS A 123 9.54 14.58 11.94
N GLU A 124 10.44 14.80 10.99
CA GLU A 124 11.17 16.08 10.85
C GLU A 124 10.28 17.21 10.35
N ASN A 125 9.27 16.91 9.54
CA ASN A 125 8.30 17.89 9.03
C ASN A 125 7.03 17.98 9.88
N ASP A 126 6.97 17.24 10.98
CA ASP A 126 5.81 17.18 11.87
C ASP A 126 4.49 16.84 11.14
N PHE A 127 4.55 15.90 10.18
CA PHE A 127 3.37 15.37 9.54
C PHE A 127 2.65 14.37 10.44
N ASP A 128 1.33 14.37 10.43
CA ASP A 128 0.48 13.41 11.13
C ASP A 128 0.35 12.10 10.33
N PHE A 129 0.41 12.21 9.00
CA PHE A 129 0.33 11.12 8.04
C PHE A 129 1.25 11.43 6.84
N VAL A 130 1.89 10.41 6.28
CA VAL A 130 2.70 10.54 5.04
C VAL A 130 2.28 9.50 4.03
N ILE A 131 2.01 9.95 2.81
CA ILE A 131 1.71 9.12 1.66
C ILE A 131 2.99 8.94 0.86
N THR A 132 3.41 7.72 0.59
CA THR A 132 4.46 7.47 -0.38
C THR A 132 3.91 7.57 -1.78
N SER A 133 4.60 8.30 -2.64
CA SER A 133 4.24 8.49 -4.03
C SER A 133 5.39 8.13 -4.97
N ILE A 134 5.07 7.76 -6.19
CA ILE A 134 6.00 7.69 -7.31
C ILE A 134 5.60 8.69 -8.38
N LYS A 135 6.60 9.29 -9.00
CA LYS A 135 6.38 10.13 -10.18
C LYS A 135 6.21 9.24 -11.41
N LYS A 136 5.16 9.49 -12.19
CA LYS A 136 4.92 8.85 -13.48
C LYS A 136 4.74 9.89 -14.56
N GLU A 137 5.40 9.70 -15.69
CA GLU A 137 5.26 10.54 -16.86
C GLU A 137 4.40 9.84 -17.90
N SER A 138 3.51 10.59 -18.55
CA SER A 138 2.69 10.12 -19.66
C SER A 138 2.86 11.08 -20.84
N PHE A 139 3.40 10.58 -21.93
CA PHE A 139 3.51 11.34 -23.16
C PHE A 139 2.20 11.24 -23.95
N ILE A 140 1.66 12.38 -24.38
CA ILE A 140 0.48 12.45 -25.24
C ILE A 140 0.93 12.89 -26.62
N ASP A 141 0.84 12.00 -27.61
CA ASP A 141 1.30 12.26 -28.98
C ASP A 141 0.27 13.07 -29.81
N PHE A 142 -0.47 13.97 -29.15
CA PHE A 142 -1.46 14.86 -29.75
C PHE A 142 -1.44 16.21 -29.07
N GLY A 143 -1.97 17.24 -29.77
CA GLY A 143 -2.28 18.52 -29.15
C GLY A 143 -3.41 18.36 -28.12
N VAL A 144 -3.18 18.83 -26.90
CA VAL A 144 -4.18 18.84 -25.81
C VAL A 144 -4.80 20.21 -25.76
N LEU A 145 -6.16 20.27 -25.84
CA LEU A 145 -6.93 21.52 -25.85
C LEU A 145 -7.62 21.71 -24.51
N GLU A 146 -7.58 22.93 -24.02
CA GLU A 146 -8.38 23.37 -22.87
C GLU A 146 -9.39 24.42 -23.38
N PHE A 147 -10.67 24.20 -23.12
CA PHE A 147 -11.74 25.09 -23.59
C PHE A 147 -12.85 25.25 -22.55
N ASP A 148 -13.55 26.38 -22.63
CA ASP A 148 -14.74 26.61 -21.80
C ASP A 148 -15.92 25.74 -22.27
N ASN A 149 -16.44 24.92 -21.36
CA ASN A 149 -17.50 23.96 -21.69
C ASN A 149 -18.82 24.60 -22.11
N LYS A 150 -19.10 25.85 -21.72
CA LYS A 150 -20.34 26.58 -22.06
C LYS A 150 -20.23 27.33 -23.38
N SER A 151 -19.20 28.19 -23.49
CA SER A 151 -18.97 29.01 -24.67
C SER A 151 -18.28 28.27 -25.80
N LYS A 152 -17.67 27.10 -25.54
CA LYS A 152 -16.84 26.34 -26.48
C LYS A 152 -15.60 27.11 -26.97
N GLN A 153 -15.23 28.17 -26.28
CA GLN A 153 -14.06 28.97 -26.61
C GLN A 153 -12.79 28.25 -26.18
N LEU A 154 -11.81 28.19 -27.09
CA LEU A 154 -10.46 27.70 -26.76
C LEU A 154 -9.82 28.64 -25.74
N LEU A 155 -9.32 28.09 -24.63
CA LEU A 155 -8.62 28.82 -23.56
C LEU A 155 -7.12 28.63 -23.67
N ASN A 156 -6.65 27.41 -23.96
CA ASN A 156 -5.26 27.08 -23.99
C ASN A 156 -5.01 25.82 -24.83
N TRP A 157 -3.77 25.58 -25.24
CA TRP A 157 -3.36 24.32 -25.84
C TRP A 157 -1.90 23.99 -25.52
N LYS A 158 -1.56 22.71 -25.57
CA LYS A 158 -0.20 22.21 -25.46
C LYS A 158 0.03 21.17 -26.52
N GLU A 159 1.05 21.36 -27.35
CA GLU A 159 1.43 20.39 -28.40
C GLU A 159 2.26 19.28 -27.78
N LYS A 160 1.83 18.02 -27.95
CA LYS A 160 2.52 16.79 -27.53
C LYS A 160 3.10 16.88 -26.11
N PRO A 161 2.27 17.20 -25.09
CA PRO A 161 2.78 17.41 -23.75
C PRO A 161 3.17 16.11 -23.06
N THR A 162 4.21 16.18 -22.22
CA THR A 162 4.45 15.18 -21.19
C THR A 162 3.72 15.62 -19.92
N LEU A 163 2.77 14.81 -19.46
CA LEU A 163 2.06 15.02 -18.20
C LEU A 163 2.76 14.27 -17.09
N ASN A 164 2.97 14.94 -15.97
CA ASN A 164 3.54 14.36 -14.76
C ASN A 164 2.45 14.09 -13.73
N PHE A 165 2.44 12.90 -13.16
CA PHE A 165 1.51 12.47 -12.13
C PHE A 165 2.29 11.95 -10.92
N TYR A 166 1.77 12.18 -9.73
CA TYR A 166 2.22 11.52 -8.51
C TYR A 166 1.19 10.47 -8.13
N LEU A 167 1.58 9.19 -8.21
CA LEU A 167 0.70 8.07 -7.92
C LEU A 167 0.89 7.63 -6.47
N ASN A 168 -0.22 7.37 -5.79
CA ASN A 168 -0.23 6.74 -4.48
C ASN A 168 0.27 5.29 -4.61
N THR A 169 1.27 4.93 -3.81
CA THR A 169 1.90 3.61 -3.86
C THR A 169 1.22 2.55 -3.01
N GLY A 170 0.32 2.93 -2.10
CA GLY A 170 -0.24 2.01 -1.11
C GLY A 170 0.68 1.77 0.09
N ILE A 171 1.66 2.64 0.32
CA ILE A 171 2.59 2.59 1.46
C ILE A 171 2.52 3.92 2.21
N TYR A 172 2.33 3.88 3.53
CA TYR A 172 2.06 5.07 4.33
C TYR A 172 2.76 5.01 5.68
N GLY A 173 3.10 6.19 6.21
CA GLY A 173 3.49 6.37 7.61
C GLY A 173 2.41 7.13 8.37
N ILE A 174 2.02 6.67 9.55
CA ILE A 174 1.04 7.34 10.41
C ILE A 174 1.58 7.46 11.84
N LYS A 175 1.40 8.64 12.46
CA LYS A 175 1.72 8.85 13.87
C LYS A 175 0.71 8.15 14.77
N LYS A 176 1.16 7.70 15.94
CA LYS A 176 0.30 7.11 16.97
C LYS A 176 -0.84 8.03 17.41
N GLU A 177 -0.56 9.32 17.56
CA GLU A 177 -1.55 10.32 17.95
C GLU A 177 -2.69 10.43 16.94
N THR A 178 -2.39 10.19 15.66
CA THR A 178 -3.37 10.19 14.57
C THR A 178 -4.27 8.95 14.63
N ILE A 179 -3.72 7.80 14.99
CA ILE A 179 -4.50 6.57 15.23
C ILE A 179 -5.41 6.75 16.45
N GLU A 180 -4.90 7.35 17.51
CA GLU A 180 -5.69 7.65 18.72
C GLU A 180 -6.85 8.61 18.40
N LEU A 181 -6.59 9.69 17.66
CA LEU A 181 -7.63 10.64 17.22
C LEU A 181 -8.71 9.90 16.40
N LEU A 182 -8.31 9.08 15.44
CA LEU A 182 -9.26 8.32 14.62
C LEU A 182 -10.19 7.46 15.47
N ARG A 183 -9.64 6.75 16.46
CA ARG A 183 -10.40 5.88 17.36
C ARG A 183 -11.32 6.63 18.32
N GLN A 184 -11.01 7.87 18.65
CA GLN A 184 -11.87 8.73 19.49
C GLN A 184 -13.06 9.30 18.72
N GLU A 185 -12.87 9.58 17.42
CA GLU A 185 -13.85 10.30 16.60
C GLU A 185 -14.70 9.40 15.71
N LYS A 186 -14.31 8.15 15.54
CA LYS A 186 -14.98 7.18 14.66
C LYS A 186 -15.19 5.87 15.39
N GLU A 187 -16.27 5.18 15.05
CA GLU A 187 -16.60 3.88 15.64
C GLU A 187 -15.89 2.72 14.94
N LYS A 188 -15.54 1.68 15.70
CA LYS A 188 -15.01 0.43 15.17
C LYS A 188 -16.04 -0.25 14.26
N GLY A 189 -15.56 -0.78 13.12
CA GLY A 189 -16.41 -1.52 12.18
C GLY A 189 -17.03 -0.66 11.08
N ILE A 190 -16.79 0.66 11.08
CA ILE A 190 -17.18 1.48 9.93
C ILE A 190 -16.32 1.14 8.71
N LYS A 191 -16.92 1.30 7.52
CA LYS A 191 -16.13 1.33 6.29
C LYS A 191 -15.39 2.65 6.21
N LEU A 192 -14.07 2.56 6.01
CA LEU A 192 -13.22 3.73 5.84
C LEU A 192 -12.08 3.39 4.87
N SER A 193 -12.09 4.01 3.71
CA SER A 193 -10.99 3.93 2.74
C SER A 193 -9.84 4.87 3.11
N MET A 194 -8.65 4.68 2.53
CA MET A 194 -7.54 5.62 2.73
C MET A 194 -7.88 7.05 2.27
N PRO A 195 -8.52 7.30 1.11
CA PRO A 195 -8.94 8.65 0.74
C PRO A 195 -9.88 9.29 1.76
N GLU A 196 -10.88 8.56 2.26
CA GLU A 196 -11.79 9.07 3.30
C GLU A 196 -11.06 9.38 4.62
N LEU A 197 -10.02 8.60 4.97
CA LEU A 197 -9.15 8.92 6.10
C LEU A 197 -8.40 10.24 5.85
N TRP A 198 -7.88 10.48 4.64
CA TRP A 198 -7.19 11.75 4.33
C TRP A 198 -8.14 12.93 4.41
N GLU A 199 -9.35 12.82 3.89
CA GLU A 199 -10.40 13.86 4.00
C GLU A 199 -10.69 14.17 5.48
N PHE A 200 -10.94 13.14 6.30
CA PHE A 200 -11.13 13.28 7.73
C PHE A 200 -9.94 13.99 8.42
N LEU A 201 -8.71 13.58 8.12
CA LEU A 201 -7.52 14.20 8.71
C LEU A 201 -7.39 15.68 8.32
N MET A 202 -7.63 16.02 7.06
CA MET A 202 -7.61 17.42 6.60
C MET A 202 -8.70 18.26 7.28
N GLU A 203 -9.92 17.73 7.44
CA GLU A 203 -11.00 18.39 8.19
C GLU A 203 -10.64 18.65 9.65
N LYS A 204 -9.83 17.77 10.28
CA LYS A 204 -9.31 17.93 11.64
C LYS A 204 -8.06 18.82 11.71
N GLY A 205 -7.66 19.45 10.61
CA GLY A 205 -6.47 20.31 10.54
C GLY A 205 -5.14 19.57 10.67
N LYS A 206 -5.16 18.24 10.40
CA LYS A 206 -3.96 17.40 10.43
C LYS A 206 -3.13 17.58 9.16
N LYS A 207 -1.80 17.48 9.31
CA LYS A 207 -0.87 17.64 8.21
C LYS A 207 -0.57 16.31 7.53
N ILE A 208 -0.86 16.23 6.24
CA ILE A 208 -0.52 15.07 5.40
C ILE A 208 0.66 15.45 4.51
N GLY A 209 1.76 14.71 4.62
CA GLY A 209 2.94 14.87 3.80
C GLY A 209 3.01 13.88 2.65
N ILE A 210 3.89 14.16 1.69
CA ILE A 210 4.22 13.26 0.58
C ILE A 210 5.70 12.90 0.69
N TYR A 211 6.00 11.60 0.61
CA TYR A 211 7.34 11.08 0.39
C TYR A 211 7.44 10.59 -1.04
N GLU A 212 8.26 11.26 -1.87
CA GLU A 212 8.51 10.83 -3.25
C GLU A 212 9.55 9.72 -3.26
N HIS A 213 9.11 8.52 -3.64
CA HIS A 213 9.96 7.35 -3.84
C HIS A 213 10.45 7.32 -5.30
N ASN A 214 11.75 7.14 -5.49
CA ASN A 214 12.39 7.14 -6.82
C ASN A 214 12.97 5.77 -7.20
N GLY A 215 12.62 4.71 -6.44
CA GLY A 215 13.07 3.35 -6.67
C GLY A 215 12.03 2.48 -7.37
N GLU A 216 12.14 1.18 -7.17
CA GLU A 216 11.21 0.20 -7.73
C GLU A 216 9.89 0.17 -6.97
N TRP A 217 8.81 0.13 -7.71
CA TRP A 217 7.46 -0.04 -7.20
C TRP A 217 6.63 -0.86 -8.19
N LEU A 218 6.13 -1.99 -7.72
CA LEU A 218 5.40 -2.96 -8.52
C LEU A 218 4.03 -3.22 -7.85
N ASP A 219 2.95 -2.70 -8.47
CA ASP A 219 1.57 -3.04 -8.08
C ASP A 219 1.14 -4.30 -8.83
N ILE A 220 0.88 -5.37 -8.09
CA ILE A 220 0.44 -6.63 -8.65
C ILE A 220 -1.09 -6.63 -8.73
N GLY A 221 -1.65 -5.66 -9.43
CA GLY A 221 -3.09 -5.42 -9.50
C GLY A 221 -3.84 -6.24 -10.53
N LYS A 222 -3.18 -6.65 -11.62
CA LYS A 222 -3.76 -7.32 -12.81
C LYS A 222 -2.95 -8.53 -13.22
N ILE A 223 -3.56 -9.41 -14.01
CA ILE A 223 -2.90 -10.65 -14.49
C ILE A 223 -1.64 -10.34 -15.29
N ASP A 224 -1.68 -9.38 -16.20
CA ASP A 224 -0.51 -9.04 -17.02
C ASP A 224 0.66 -8.50 -16.18
N GLU A 225 0.36 -7.67 -15.17
CA GLU A 225 1.36 -7.18 -14.21
C GLU A 225 1.95 -8.35 -13.38
N TYR A 226 1.08 -9.25 -12.90
CA TYR A 226 1.49 -10.45 -12.17
C TYR A 226 2.42 -11.34 -13.00
N LEU A 227 2.06 -11.62 -14.26
CA LEU A 227 2.88 -12.46 -15.13
C LEU A 227 4.23 -11.83 -15.40
N LYS A 228 4.26 -10.53 -15.73
CA LYS A 228 5.49 -9.78 -15.96
C LYS A 228 6.43 -9.83 -14.76
N VAL A 229 5.92 -9.50 -13.57
CA VAL A 229 6.71 -9.53 -12.33
C VAL A 229 7.22 -10.95 -12.04
N ASN A 230 6.38 -11.95 -12.23
CA ASN A 230 6.76 -13.35 -11.99
C ASN A 230 7.86 -13.83 -12.96
N GLU A 231 7.83 -13.42 -14.22
CA GLU A 231 8.92 -13.68 -15.18
C GLU A 231 10.25 -13.07 -14.75
N GLU A 232 10.23 -11.81 -14.30
CA GLU A 232 11.42 -11.11 -13.81
C GLU A 232 12.04 -11.81 -12.58
N TYR A 233 11.22 -12.22 -11.61
CA TYR A 233 11.67 -12.91 -10.39
C TYR A 233 12.03 -14.39 -10.60
N SER A 234 11.43 -15.06 -11.57
CA SER A 234 11.72 -16.47 -11.88
C SER A 234 13.04 -16.68 -12.63
N GLY A 235 13.69 -15.59 -13.06
CA GLY A 235 14.95 -15.66 -13.83
C GLY A 235 14.80 -16.30 -15.21
N ILE A 236 13.58 -16.44 -15.73
CA ILE A 236 13.31 -17.02 -17.05
C ILE A 236 13.99 -16.18 -18.14
N ASN A 237 13.98 -14.85 -18.00
CA ASN A 237 14.63 -13.93 -18.95
C ASN A 237 16.17 -13.95 -18.92
N ARG A 238 16.81 -14.58 -17.91
CA ARG A 238 18.29 -14.70 -17.88
C ARG A 238 18.83 -15.83 -18.76
N ARG A 239 17.97 -16.68 -19.35
CA ARG A 239 18.38 -17.85 -20.15
C ARG A 239 18.25 -17.66 -21.66
N THR A 240 17.67 -16.56 -22.14
CA THR A 240 17.47 -16.30 -23.57
C THR A 240 18.53 -15.39 -24.19
N GLU A 241 19.49 -14.88 -23.41
CA GLU A 241 20.62 -14.06 -23.87
C GLU A 241 22.00 -14.78 -23.67
N LYS A 242 22.07 -16.08 -24.03
CA LYS A 242 23.37 -16.78 -24.15
C LYS A 242 23.43 -17.54 -25.45
#